data_3f46ee7da74cbcaf7cd276c983d561b8
#
_entry.id   3f46ee7da74cbcaf7cd276c983d561b8
#
_cell.length_a   1.000
_cell.length_b   1.000
_cell.length_c   1.000
_cell.angle_alpha   90.00
_cell.angle_beta   90.00
_cell.angle_gamma   90.00
#
_symmetry.space_group_name_H-M   'P 1'
#
loop_
_entity.id
_entity.type
_entity.pdbx_description
1 polymer ?
#
loop_
_entity_poly.entity_id
_entity_poly.type
_entity_poly.pdbx_seq_one_letter_code
_entity_poly.pdbx_strand_id
1 'polypeptide(L)'
;MSQVHRCVDVSTAMNPTELFALLPDMATFARVVDAGNFSVAARQLGSTPSTVSRQIKRLEEALGTRLLERSTRSVRVTDSGAQVYRYCRDMVGAASGAVDVAGQMVGEPRGRVSISAPIAFARSVIHPLIPGFLRSLPDVDVQLIFADREVDPLRDDVDIVIRLTRSPPPGLAARRLGTVKWLLCASPAYLEAHGTPTEPRDLARHECLFLGETADDNRWHFRRATETQTLEVRGRYIANHAGARLEAALQDLGIAILPDFAAVEALEQGGLVQLLVDWEFEARSYMGPVWLLYPPNRFLPSKVRALIDYLASHLHDSADD
;
A
#
# COMPACT_ATOMS: atom_id res chain seq x y z
N MET A 1 -10.12 31.46 46.89
CA MET A 1 -11.34 30.73 46.45
C MET A 1 -10.91 29.79 45.31
N SER A 2 -10.77 28.55 45.69
CA SER A 2 -10.19 27.52 44.85
C SER A 2 -11.30 26.86 44.03
N GLN A 3 -11.27 26.96 42.70
CA GLN A 3 -12.13 26.18 41.81
C GLN A 3 -11.48 24.79 41.62
N VAL A 4 -12.07 23.80 42.29
CA VAL A 4 -11.78 22.40 42.08
C VAL A 4 -12.38 21.97 40.76
N HIS A 5 -11.54 21.70 39.76
CA HIS A 5 -11.93 20.99 38.56
C HIS A 5 -12.27 19.54 38.95
N ARG A 6 -13.56 19.21 38.93
CA ARG A 6 -14.02 17.83 39.02
C ARG A 6 -13.57 17.10 37.75
N CYS A 7 -12.53 16.29 37.87
CA CYS A 7 -12.32 15.19 36.93
C CYS A 7 -13.53 14.27 37.05
N VAL A 8 -14.34 14.20 36.01
CA VAL A 8 -15.39 13.17 35.88
C VAL A 8 -14.66 11.88 35.56
N ASP A 9 -14.67 10.97 36.52
CA ASP A 9 -14.13 9.62 36.39
C ASP A 9 -15.03 8.82 35.43
N VAL A 10 -14.65 8.72 34.14
CA VAL A 10 -15.39 7.99 33.08
C VAL A 10 -14.97 6.53 33.11
N SER A 11 -14.95 5.91 34.27
CA SER A 11 -14.78 4.47 34.44
C SER A 11 -16.08 3.82 34.95
N THR A 12 -17.22 4.18 34.36
CA THR A 12 -18.43 3.37 34.51
C THR A 12 -18.47 2.49 33.27
N ALA A 13 -18.06 1.22 33.37
CA ALA A 13 -18.18 0.23 32.32
C ALA A 13 -19.63 0.18 31.87
N MET A 14 -19.91 0.65 30.65
CA MET A 14 -21.21 0.55 30.00
C MET A 14 -21.67 -0.91 30.04
N ASN A 15 -22.91 -1.16 30.46
CA ASN A 15 -23.38 -2.53 30.52
C ASN A 15 -23.57 -3.10 29.09
N PRO A 16 -23.52 -4.45 28.92
CA PRO A 16 -23.62 -5.06 27.59
C PRO A 16 -24.91 -4.67 26.83
N THR A 17 -26.02 -4.49 27.50
CA THR A 17 -27.29 -4.12 26.87
C THR A 17 -27.26 -2.71 26.32
N GLU A 18 -26.64 -1.77 27.04
CA GLU A 18 -26.42 -0.38 26.55
C GLU A 18 -25.47 -0.37 25.37
N LEU A 19 -24.38 -1.14 25.41
CA LEU A 19 -23.46 -1.26 24.30
C LEU A 19 -24.16 -1.78 23.04
N PHE A 20 -24.94 -2.87 23.14
CA PHE A 20 -25.68 -3.42 22.00
C PHE A 20 -26.70 -2.41 21.41
N ALA A 21 -27.32 -1.59 22.24
CA ALA A 21 -28.25 -0.57 21.78
C ALA A 21 -27.55 0.55 20.96
N LEU A 22 -26.25 0.77 21.13
CA LEU A 22 -25.47 1.77 20.41
C LEU A 22 -24.86 1.26 19.10
N LEU A 23 -24.80 -0.04 18.83
CA LEU A 23 -24.20 -0.60 17.61
C LEU A 23 -24.78 -0.01 16.32
N PRO A 24 -26.12 0.20 16.18
CA PRO A 24 -26.68 0.85 14.98
C PRO A 24 -26.22 2.31 14.83
N ASP A 25 -26.04 3.04 15.94
CA ASP A 25 -25.58 4.42 15.92
C ASP A 25 -24.09 4.51 15.58
N MET A 26 -23.28 3.57 16.07
CA MET A 26 -21.87 3.42 15.68
C MET A 26 -21.72 3.11 14.18
N ALA A 27 -22.56 2.22 13.64
CA ALA A 27 -22.58 1.93 12.20
C ALA A 27 -23.00 3.17 11.37
N THR A 28 -23.98 3.92 11.86
CA THR A 28 -24.41 5.19 11.25
C THR A 28 -23.29 6.21 11.28
N PHE A 29 -22.56 6.33 12.40
CA PHE A 29 -21.42 7.24 12.52
C PHE A 29 -20.32 6.89 11.52
N ALA A 30 -19.91 5.64 11.41
CA ALA A 30 -18.94 5.22 10.40
C ALA A 30 -19.37 5.63 8.99
N ARG A 31 -20.62 5.40 8.63
CA ARG A 31 -21.16 5.75 7.32
C ARG A 31 -21.23 7.26 7.06
N VAL A 32 -21.50 8.09 8.09
CA VAL A 32 -21.48 9.56 7.99
C VAL A 32 -20.07 10.08 7.72
N VAL A 33 -19.07 9.51 8.39
CA VAL A 33 -17.66 9.88 8.18
C VAL A 33 -17.20 9.47 6.78
N ASP A 34 -17.49 8.23 6.34
CA ASP A 34 -17.16 7.74 4.99
C ASP A 34 -17.77 8.60 3.88
N ALA A 35 -19.02 8.97 4.05
CA ALA A 35 -19.75 9.78 3.07
C ALA A 35 -19.35 11.26 3.08
N GLY A 36 -18.72 11.76 4.14
CA GLY A 36 -18.39 13.17 4.32
C GLY A 36 -19.58 14.13 4.36
N ASN A 37 -20.81 13.59 4.33
CA ASN A 37 -22.06 14.37 4.23
C ASN A 37 -23.25 13.59 4.79
N PHE A 38 -24.05 14.22 5.67
CA PHE A 38 -25.23 13.62 6.29
C PHE A 38 -26.31 13.21 5.30
N SER A 39 -26.55 14.00 4.24
CA SER A 39 -27.58 13.69 3.24
C SER A 39 -27.19 12.51 2.37
N VAL A 40 -25.90 12.37 2.05
CA VAL A 40 -25.37 11.23 1.30
C VAL A 40 -25.48 9.97 2.16
N ALA A 41 -25.00 10.03 3.41
CA ALA A 41 -25.10 8.91 4.34
C ALA A 41 -26.55 8.46 4.56
N ALA A 42 -27.47 9.40 4.75
CA ALA A 42 -28.89 9.11 4.94
C ALA A 42 -29.48 8.34 3.74
N ARG A 43 -29.18 8.75 2.51
CA ARG A 43 -29.61 8.02 1.30
C ARG A 43 -29.05 6.61 1.26
N GLN A 44 -27.75 6.42 1.58
CA GLN A 44 -27.12 5.10 1.60
C GLN A 44 -27.72 4.18 2.66
N LEU A 45 -28.20 4.75 3.77
CA LEU A 45 -28.84 4.02 4.88
C LEU A 45 -30.36 3.85 4.72
N GLY A 46 -30.94 4.31 3.60
CA GLY A 46 -32.41 4.29 3.43
C GLY A 46 -33.15 5.08 4.50
N SER A 47 -32.54 6.18 5.00
CA SER A 47 -33.02 6.97 6.14
C SER A 47 -33.12 8.45 5.81
N THR A 48 -33.53 9.27 6.78
CA THR A 48 -33.60 10.74 6.64
C THR A 48 -32.40 11.40 7.32
N PRO A 49 -31.93 12.58 6.83
CA PRO A 49 -30.83 13.31 7.48
C PRO A 49 -31.12 13.65 8.96
N SER A 50 -32.39 13.92 9.31
CA SER A 50 -32.79 14.17 10.69
C SER A 50 -32.66 12.93 11.60
N THR A 51 -32.96 11.76 11.08
CA THR A 51 -32.80 10.49 11.79
C THR A 51 -31.31 10.21 12.02
N VAL A 52 -30.49 10.32 10.98
CA VAL A 52 -29.05 10.15 11.07
C VAL A 52 -28.43 11.13 12.08
N SER A 53 -28.83 12.42 12.04
CA SER A 53 -28.36 13.41 13.01
C SER A 53 -28.74 13.07 14.46
N ARG A 54 -29.94 12.53 14.70
CA ARG A 54 -30.38 12.09 16.04
C ARG A 54 -29.58 10.89 16.53
N GLN A 55 -29.24 9.95 15.65
CA GLN A 55 -28.41 8.79 15.97
C GLN A 55 -27.00 9.22 16.39
N ILE A 56 -26.37 10.12 15.63
CA ILE A 56 -25.06 10.65 15.98
C ILE A 56 -25.11 11.37 17.35
N LYS A 57 -26.12 12.22 17.56
CA LYS A 57 -26.29 12.92 18.84
C LYS A 57 -26.44 11.94 20.02
N ARG A 58 -27.24 10.88 19.86
CA ARG A 58 -27.40 9.85 20.88
C ARG A 58 -26.10 9.13 21.19
N LEU A 59 -25.29 8.82 20.15
CA LEU A 59 -23.97 8.22 20.31
C LEU A 59 -23.02 9.15 21.08
N GLU A 60 -22.96 10.44 20.72
CA GLU A 60 -22.14 11.44 21.42
C GLU A 60 -22.54 11.61 22.88
N GLU A 61 -23.85 11.62 23.17
CA GLU A 61 -24.39 11.69 24.53
C GLU A 61 -24.02 10.44 25.35
N ALA A 62 -24.14 9.27 24.76
CA ALA A 62 -23.78 7.99 25.43
C ALA A 62 -22.29 7.86 25.70
N LEU A 63 -21.43 8.34 24.79
CA LEU A 63 -19.97 8.34 24.93
C LEU A 63 -19.44 9.53 25.74
N GLY A 64 -20.27 10.51 26.06
CA GLY A 64 -19.89 11.72 26.80
C GLY A 64 -18.88 12.60 26.05
N THR A 65 -18.74 12.42 24.74
CA THR A 65 -17.78 13.17 23.92
C THR A 65 -18.35 13.52 22.56
N ARG A 66 -17.88 14.62 21.98
CA ARG A 66 -18.25 15.00 20.60
C ARG A 66 -17.35 14.25 19.61
N LEU A 67 -17.98 13.67 18.60
CA LEU A 67 -17.32 12.94 17.54
C LEU A 67 -17.20 13.78 16.26
N LEU A 68 -18.13 14.72 16.05
CA LEU A 68 -18.18 15.60 14.88
C LEU A 68 -18.15 17.07 15.28
N GLU A 69 -17.45 17.89 14.51
CA GLU A 69 -17.50 19.34 14.60
C GLU A 69 -18.81 19.86 13.96
N ARG A 70 -19.44 20.87 14.59
CA ARG A 70 -20.65 21.48 14.03
C ARG A 70 -20.26 22.38 12.85
N SER A 71 -20.37 21.87 11.62
CA SER A 71 -20.35 22.66 10.39
C SER A 71 -21.57 22.29 9.55
N THR A 72 -22.24 23.30 9.01
CA THR A 72 -23.44 23.12 8.15
C THR A 72 -23.10 22.70 6.73
N ARG A 73 -21.83 22.71 6.33
CA ARG A 73 -21.39 22.45 4.94
C ARG A 73 -20.52 21.22 4.74
N SER A 74 -19.85 20.72 5.78
CA SER A 74 -18.99 19.53 5.69
C SER A 74 -18.90 18.81 7.02
N VAL A 75 -18.76 17.49 6.99
CA VAL A 75 -18.48 16.68 8.17
C VAL A 75 -17.00 16.81 8.49
N ARG A 76 -16.69 17.32 9.68
CA ARG A 76 -15.33 17.27 10.24
C ARG A 76 -15.35 16.41 11.48
N VAL A 77 -14.38 15.53 11.58
CA VAL A 77 -14.23 14.57 12.68
C VAL A 77 -13.32 15.19 13.73
N THR A 78 -13.70 15.12 15.03
CA THR A 78 -12.82 15.51 16.13
C THR A 78 -11.72 14.46 16.34
N ASP A 79 -10.68 14.76 17.14
CA ASP A 79 -9.63 13.79 17.50
C ASP A 79 -10.22 12.52 18.17
N SER A 80 -11.17 12.70 19.12
CA SER A 80 -11.91 11.60 19.73
C SER A 80 -12.75 10.86 18.70
N GLY A 81 -13.40 11.60 17.80
CA GLY A 81 -14.20 11.04 16.70
C GLY A 81 -13.36 10.18 15.77
N ALA A 82 -12.14 10.60 15.44
CA ALA A 82 -11.23 9.81 14.60
C ALA A 82 -10.81 8.48 15.26
N GLN A 83 -10.66 8.48 16.59
CA GLN A 83 -10.38 7.23 17.33
C GLN A 83 -11.61 6.31 17.37
N VAL A 84 -12.79 6.84 17.69
CA VAL A 84 -14.05 6.08 17.72
C VAL A 84 -14.39 5.57 16.32
N TYR A 85 -14.17 6.37 15.28
CA TYR A 85 -14.43 5.98 13.89
C TYR A 85 -13.68 4.70 13.50
N ARG A 86 -12.41 4.54 13.89
CA ARG A 86 -11.65 3.32 13.59
C ARG A 86 -12.34 2.07 14.12
N TYR A 87 -12.76 2.10 15.39
CA TYR A 87 -13.47 0.96 16.00
C TYR A 87 -14.85 0.73 15.37
N CYS A 88 -15.60 1.80 15.05
CA CYS A 88 -16.89 1.68 14.37
C CYS A 88 -16.74 1.07 12.97
N ARG A 89 -15.73 1.45 12.23
CA ARG A 89 -15.40 0.90 10.92
C ARG A 89 -15.04 -0.58 11.01
N ASP A 90 -14.18 -0.95 11.98
CA ASP A 90 -13.77 -2.34 12.19
C ASP A 90 -14.96 -3.21 12.56
N MET A 91 -15.88 -2.71 13.40
CA MET A 91 -17.14 -3.36 13.73
C MET A 91 -18.02 -3.59 12.50
N VAL A 92 -18.23 -2.56 11.68
CA VAL A 92 -19.01 -2.67 10.43
C VAL A 92 -18.34 -3.63 9.45
N GLY A 93 -17.01 -3.60 9.34
CA GLY A 93 -16.22 -4.52 8.54
C GLY A 93 -16.38 -5.97 9.00
N ALA A 94 -16.31 -6.21 10.31
CA ALA A 94 -16.52 -7.54 10.89
C ALA A 94 -17.95 -8.05 10.65
N ALA A 95 -18.97 -7.18 10.82
CA ALA A 95 -20.35 -7.52 10.54
C ALA A 95 -20.60 -7.82 9.05
N SER A 96 -20.02 -7.03 8.15
CA SER A 96 -20.05 -7.29 6.70
C SER A 96 -19.37 -8.60 6.35
N GLY A 97 -18.20 -8.87 6.95
CA GLY A 97 -17.50 -10.14 6.81
C GLY A 97 -18.34 -11.34 7.27
N ALA A 98 -19.09 -11.21 8.37
CA ALA A 98 -19.99 -12.26 8.84
C ALA A 98 -21.15 -12.51 7.87
N VAL A 99 -21.73 -11.44 7.30
CA VAL A 99 -22.77 -11.54 6.25
C VAL A 99 -22.20 -12.15 4.98
N ASP A 100 -20.98 -11.70 4.57
CA ASP A 100 -20.28 -12.23 3.40
C ASP A 100 -19.97 -13.72 3.56
N VAL A 101 -19.58 -14.17 4.74
CA VAL A 101 -19.37 -15.60 5.03
C VAL A 101 -20.66 -16.40 4.92
N ALA A 102 -21.76 -15.88 5.45
CA ALA A 102 -23.06 -16.50 5.28
C ALA A 102 -23.51 -16.51 3.81
N GLY A 103 -23.13 -15.48 3.04
CA GLY A 103 -23.36 -15.38 1.59
C GLY A 103 -22.31 -16.11 0.74
N GLN A 104 -21.08 -16.34 1.24
CA GLN A 104 -19.98 -17.04 0.55
C GLN A 104 -20.24 -18.53 0.32
N MET A 105 -21.21 -19.12 0.96
CA MET A 105 -21.73 -20.42 0.51
C MET A 105 -22.44 -20.30 -0.86
N VAL A 106 -22.75 -19.06 -1.38
CA VAL A 106 -23.53 -18.83 -2.63
C VAL A 106 -23.25 -17.49 -3.34
N GLY A 107 -22.25 -16.65 -2.97
CA GLY A 107 -22.17 -15.27 -3.48
C GLY A 107 -20.92 -14.94 -4.34
N GLU A 108 -21.14 -14.32 -5.52
CA GLU A 108 -20.09 -13.76 -6.38
C GLU A 108 -19.37 -12.57 -5.69
N PRO A 109 -18.04 -12.39 -5.94
CA PRO A 109 -17.29 -11.26 -5.41
C PRO A 109 -17.88 -9.91 -5.86
N ARG A 110 -18.13 -8.97 -4.91
CA ARG A 110 -18.72 -7.66 -5.24
C ARG A 110 -18.28 -6.56 -4.26
N GLY A 111 -18.33 -5.30 -4.73
CA GLY A 111 -17.97 -4.12 -3.97
C GLY A 111 -16.49 -3.76 -4.10
N ARG A 112 -16.05 -2.69 -3.38
CA ARG A 112 -14.70 -2.15 -3.52
C ARG A 112 -13.67 -2.96 -2.74
N VAL A 113 -12.51 -3.21 -3.36
CA VAL A 113 -11.27 -3.70 -2.74
C VAL A 113 -10.17 -2.67 -2.93
N SER A 114 -9.42 -2.36 -1.87
CA SER A 114 -8.31 -1.42 -1.87
C SER A 114 -6.97 -2.15 -1.77
N ILE A 115 -6.01 -1.75 -2.62
CA ILE A 115 -4.66 -2.30 -2.62
C ILE A 115 -3.64 -1.16 -2.69
N SER A 116 -2.64 -1.20 -1.80
CA SER A 116 -1.51 -0.28 -1.82
C SER A 116 -0.23 -1.00 -2.22
N ALA A 117 0.59 -0.35 -3.04
CA ALA A 117 1.90 -0.87 -3.42
C ALA A 117 2.89 0.28 -3.66
N PRO A 118 4.23 0.01 -3.57
CA PRO A 118 5.27 0.96 -3.97
C PRO A 118 5.04 1.48 -5.38
N ILE A 119 5.23 2.78 -5.61
CA ILE A 119 4.82 3.48 -6.83
C ILE A 119 5.32 2.76 -8.09
N ALA A 120 6.60 2.45 -8.16
CA ALA A 120 7.18 1.80 -9.34
C ALA A 120 6.58 0.39 -9.56
N PHE A 121 6.44 -0.41 -8.50
CA PHE A 121 5.87 -1.75 -8.57
C PHE A 121 4.37 -1.72 -8.91
N ALA A 122 3.62 -0.81 -8.29
CA ALA A 122 2.20 -0.61 -8.58
C ALA A 122 1.96 -0.27 -10.05
N ARG A 123 2.80 0.61 -10.63
CA ARG A 123 2.68 1.05 -12.04
C ARG A 123 3.06 -0.05 -13.03
N SER A 124 4.21 -0.70 -12.81
CA SER A 124 4.78 -1.63 -13.81
C SER A 124 4.24 -3.06 -13.69
N VAL A 125 3.79 -3.47 -12.49
CA VAL A 125 3.41 -4.86 -12.21
C VAL A 125 1.93 -5.00 -11.89
N ILE A 126 1.41 -4.23 -10.94
CA ILE A 126 0.02 -4.40 -10.49
C ILE A 126 -0.97 -3.79 -11.48
N HIS A 127 -0.76 -2.52 -11.88
CA HIS A 127 -1.68 -1.79 -12.76
C HIS A 127 -2.00 -2.53 -14.07
N PRO A 128 -1.05 -3.15 -14.79
CA PRO A 128 -1.35 -3.89 -16.03
C PRO A 128 -2.30 -5.08 -15.82
N LEU A 129 -2.36 -5.66 -14.63
CA LEU A 129 -3.22 -6.79 -14.28
C LEU A 129 -4.65 -6.37 -13.94
N ILE A 130 -4.85 -5.14 -13.44
CA ILE A 130 -6.15 -4.66 -12.96
C ILE A 130 -7.25 -4.69 -14.04
N PRO A 131 -7.02 -4.25 -15.31
CA PRO A 131 -8.06 -4.31 -16.32
C PRO A 131 -8.55 -5.73 -16.62
N GLY A 132 -7.66 -6.73 -16.56
CA GLY A 132 -8.02 -8.16 -16.70
C GLY A 132 -8.91 -8.63 -15.54
N PHE A 133 -8.52 -8.30 -14.32
CA PHE A 133 -9.29 -8.61 -13.13
C PHE A 133 -10.70 -8.01 -13.16
N LEU A 134 -10.82 -6.73 -13.46
CA LEU A 134 -12.12 -6.04 -13.53
C LEU A 134 -13.04 -6.58 -14.62
N ARG A 135 -12.48 -7.04 -15.74
CA ARG A 135 -13.28 -7.73 -16.78
C ARG A 135 -13.82 -9.07 -16.31
N SER A 136 -13.08 -9.79 -15.48
CA SER A 136 -13.50 -11.09 -14.94
C SER A 136 -14.52 -11.00 -13.81
N LEU A 137 -14.58 -9.85 -13.11
CA LEU A 137 -15.45 -9.62 -11.95
C LEU A 137 -16.12 -8.23 -12.05
N PRO A 138 -17.20 -8.11 -12.84
CA PRO A 138 -17.85 -6.83 -13.15
C PRO A 138 -18.42 -6.08 -11.93
N ASP A 139 -18.78 -6.81 -10.86
CA ASP A 139 -19.35 -6.23 -9.64
C ASP A 139 -18.29 -5.82 -8.60
N VAL A 140 -16.98 -5.92 -8.96
CA VAL A 140 -15.88 -5.52 -8.09
C VAL A 140 -15.28 -4.20 -8.57
N ASP A 141 -15.11 -3.26 -7.64
CA ASP A 141 -14.34 -2.03 -7.82
C ASP A 141 -12.94 -2.20 -7.22
N VAL A 142 -11.89 -1.72 -7.90
CA VAL A 142 -10.52 -1.71 -7.37
C VAL A 142 -10.07 -0.29 -7.12
N GLN A 143 -9.56 -0.03 -5.91
CA GLN A 143 -8.84 1.19 -5.58
C GLN A 143 -7.35 0.85 -5.47
N LEU A 144 -6.53 1.27 -6.44
CA LEU A 144 -5.08 1.10 -6.44
C LEU A 144 -4.42 2.37 -5.88
N ILE A 145 -3.66 2.22 -4.79
CA ILE A 145 -2.98 3.30 -4.06
C ILE A 145 -1.47 3.16 -4.30
N PHE A 146 -0.88 4.19 -4.89
CA PHE A 146 0.55 4.29 -5.15
C PHE A 146 1.23 4.98 -3.97
N ALA A 147 2.04 4.25 -3.19
CA ALA A 147 2.68 4.81 -1.99
C ALA A 147 4.03 4.14 -1.69
N ASP A 148 5.09 4.95 -1.65
CA ASP A 148 6.42 4.51 -1.18
C ASP A 148 6.54 4.61 0.35
N ARG A 149 5.64 5.35 1.02
CA ARG A 149 5.56 5.34 2.48
C ARG A 149 5.08 3.99 3.00
N GLU A 150 5.43 3.69 4.22
CA GLU A 150 4.89 2.53 4.91
C GLU A 150 3.37 2.68 5.13
N VAL A 151 2.58 1.76 4.58
CA VAL A 151 1.12 1.70 4.71
C VAL A 151 0.78 0.54 5.66
N ASP A 152 0.03 0.83 6.72
CA ASP A 152 -0.48 -0.17 7.66
C ASP A 152 -1.93 -0.51 7.28
N PRO A 153 -2.22 -1.75 6.82
CA PRO A 153 -3.58 -2.10 6.40
C PRO A 153 -4.61 -1.96 7.51
N LEU A 154 -4.20 -2.05 8.77
CA LEU A 154 -5.11 -1.89 9.92
C LEU A 154 -5.41 -0.42 10.25
N ARG A 155 -4.53 0.51 9.88
CA ARG A 155 -4.64 1.94 10.23
C ARG A 155 -5.07 2.81 9.06
N ASP A 156 -4.62 2.46 7.85
CA ASP A 156 -4.79 3.29 6.65
C ASP A 156 -6.03 2.92 5.81
N ASP A 157 -6.88 2.00 6.27
CA ASP A 157 -8.09 1.53 5.58
C ASP A 157 -7.80 0.91 4.20
N VAL A 158 -6.83 0.02 4.17
CA VAL A 158 -6.41 -0.66 2.96
C VAL A 158 -6.56 -2.17 3.15
N ASP A 159 -7.26 -2.86 2.24
CA ASP A 159 -7.48 -4.31 2.34
C ASP A 159 -6.22 -5.12 2.11
N ILE A 160 -5.36 -4.68 1.16
CA ILE A 160 -4.15 -5.39 0.74
C ILE A 160 -2.99 -4.39 0.63
N VAL A 161 -1.83 -4.78 1.13
CA VAL A 161 -0.59 -4.00 0.97
C VAL A 161 0.49 -4.87 0.33
N ILE A 162 1.12 -4.38 -0.72
CA ILE A 162 2.32 -4.98 -1.29
C ILE A 162 3.55 -4.34 -0.66
N ARG A 163 4.49 -5.17 -0.20
CA ARG A 163 5.79 -4.72 0.33
C ARG A 163 6.93 -5.55 -0.20
N LEU A 164 8.04 -4.87 -0.45
CA LEU A 164 9.33 -5.47 -0.75
C LEU A 164 10.13 -5.47 0.56
N THR A 165 10.24 -6.62 1.21
CA THR A 165 10.93 -6.74 2.51
C THR A 165 11.48 -8.15 2.71
N ARG A 166 12.57 -8.26 3.45
CA ARG A 166 13.17 -9.56 3.81
C ARG A 166 12.24 -10.39 4.71
N SER A 167 11.46 -9.73 5.55
CA SER A 167 10.55 -10.40 6.47
C SER A 167 9.24 -9.62 6.57
N PRO A 168 8.09 -10.26 6.42
CA PRO A 168 6.81 -9.61 6.61
C PRO A 168 6.64 -9.20 8.07
N PRO A 169 5.99 -8.05 8.35
CA PRO A 169 5.72 -7.62 9.71
C PRO A 169 4.81 -8.62 10.45
N PRO A 170 5.02 -8.80 11.76
CA PRO A 170 4.16 -9.67 12.55
C PRO A 170 2.73 -9.15 12.60
N GLY A 171 1.76 -10.07 12.75
CA GLY A 171 0.35 -9.73 12.89
C GLY A 171 -0.41 -9.56 11.58
N LEU A 172 0.23 -9.72 10.42
CA LEU A 172 -0.42 -9.77 9.12
C LEU A 172 -0.31 -11.16 8.50
N ALA A 173 -1.32 -11.55 7.74
CA ALA A 173 -1.19 -12.67 6.82
C ALA A 173 -0.33 -12.23 5.63
N ALA A 174 0.56 -13.11 5.18
CA ALA A 174 1.54 -12.81 4.15
C ALA A 174 1.52 -13.90 3.07
N ARG A 175 1.49 -13.49 1.79
CA ARG A 175 1.68 -14.36 0.63
C ARG A 175 2.83 -13.84 -0.20
N ARG A 176 3.82 -14.67 -0.49
CA ARG A 176 4.94 -14.32 -1.37
C ARG A 176 4.44 -14.28 -2.81
N LEU A 177 4.79 -13.21 -3.53
CA LEU A 177 4.46 -13.02 -4.95
C LEU A 177 5.66 -13.22 -5.87
N GLY A 178 6.88 -13.09 -5.33
CA GLY A 178 8.09 -13.21 -6.12
C GLY A 178 9.28 -12.53 -5.45
N THR A 179 10.35 -12.32 -6.22
CA THR A 179 11.57 -11.64 -5.78
C THR A 179 11.98 -10.61 -6.84
N VAL A 180 12.37 -9.43 -6.40
CA VAL A 180 12.89 -8.37 -7.29
C VAL A 180 14.40 -8.54 -7.43
N LYS A 181 14.88 -8.54 -8.68
CA LYS A 181 16.31 -8.46 -9.01
C LYS A 181 16.66 -7.01 -9.33
N TRP A 182 17.85 -6.61 -8.95
CA TRP A 182 18.38 -5.29 -9.28
C TRP A 182 19.34 -5.42 -10.45
N LEU A 183 19.10 -4.64 -11.49
CA LEU A 183 19.87 -4.66 -12.74
C LEU A 183 20.62 -3.35 -12.89
N LEU A 184 21.88 -3.45 -13.33
CA LEU A 184 22.66 -2.29 -13.73
C LEU A 184 22.47 -2.09 -15.22
N CYS A 185 22.00 -0.91 -15.64
CA CYS A 185 21.61 -0.65 -17.02
C CYS A 185 22.08 0.72 -17.49
N ALA A 186 22.41 0.85 -18.78
CA ALA A 186 22.66 2.11 -19.45
C ALA A 186 22.17 2.04 -20.90
N SER A 187 21.98 3.18 -21.54
CA SER A 187 21.68 3.24 -22.97
C SER A 187 22.91 2.88 -23.82
N PRO A 188 22.71 2.31 -25.02
CA PRO A 188 23.80 2.06 -25.96
C PRO A 188 24.60 3.33 -26.28
N ALA A 189 23.93 4.47 -26.46
CA ALA A 189 24.59 5.74 -26.79
C ALA A 189 25.50 6.24 -25.65
N TYR A 190 25.07 6.10 -24.40
CA TYR A 190 25.93 6.42 -23.25
C TYR A 190 27.18 5.54 -23.23
N LEU A 191 27.05 4.24 -23.50
CA LEU A 191 28.16 3.29 -23.49
C LEU A 191 29.11 3.52 -24.64
N GLU A 192 28.62 3.91 -25.82
CA GLU A 192 29.45 4.29 -26.97
C GLU A 192 30.33 5.53 -26.65
N ALA A 193 29.76 6.50 -25.94
CA ALA A 193 30.48 7.76 -25.61
C ALA A 193 31.46 7.60 -24.44
N HIS A 194 31.15 6.71 -23.46
CA HIS A 194 31.89 6.64 -22.18
C HIS A 194 32.59 5.30 -21.92
N GLY A 195 32.41 4.33 -22.82
CA GLY A 195 32.90 2.96 -22.64
C GLY A 195 31.95 2.07 -21.81
N THR A 196 32.14 0.76 -21.92
CA THR A 196 31.37 -0.23 -21.19
C THR A 196 32.15 -0.72 -19.99
N PRO A 197 31.64 -0.59 -18.75
CA PRO A 197 32.30 -1.12 -17.56
C PRO A 197 32.30 -2.66 -17.60
N THR A 198 33.44 -3.26 -17.32
CA THR A 198 33.65 -4.73 -17.28
C THR A 198 33.72 -5.26 -15.86
N GLU A 199 34.04 -4.39 -14.90
CA GLU A 199 34.11 -4.70 -13.50
C GLU A 199 33.46 -3.58 -12.66
N PRO A 200 32.96 -3.87 -11.43
CA PRO A 200 32.33 -2.84 -10.59
C PRO A 200 33.21 -1.60 -10.37
N ARG A 201 34.54 -1.76 -10.22
CA ARG A 201 35.46 -0.62 -10.02
C ARG A 201 35.48 0.38 -11.19
N ASP A 202 35.10 -0.05 -12.40
CA ASP A 202 35.07 0.83 -13.57
C ASP A 202 33.99 1.92 -13.42
N LEU A 203 32.94 1.65 -12.62
CA LEU A 203 31.85 2.60 -12.34
C LEU A 203 32.32 3.90 -11.70
N ALA A 204 33.50 3.93 -11.10
CA ALA A 204 34.11 5.16 -10.57
C ALA A 204 34.36 6.24 -11.64
N ARG A 205 34.36 5.85 -12.95
CA ARG A 205 34.57 6.73 -14.09
C ARG A 205 33.25 7.10 -14.79
N HIS A 206 32.13 6.60 -14.31
CA HIS A 206 30.83 6.81 -14.93
C HIS A 206 29.92 7.69 -14.08
N GLU A 207 28.97 8.35 -14.71
CA GLU A 207 27.83 8.96 -14.06
C GLU A 207 26.85 7.86 -13.64
N CYS A 208 26.56 7.73 -12.36
CA CYS A 208 25.69 6.70 -11.81
C CYS A 208 24.40 7.30 -11.23
N LEU A 209 23.26 6.71 -11.58
CA LEU A 209 21.94 7.15 -11.17
C LEU A 209 21.47 6.26 -10.01
N PHE A 210 21.43 6.80 -8.79
CA PHE A 210 21.14 6.06 -7.57
C PHE A 210 19.96 6.62 -6.79
N LEU A 211 19.54 5.91 -5.73
CA LEU A 211 18.29 6.14 -5.02
C LEU A 211 18.27 7.47 -4.26
N GLY A 212 19.23 7.71 -3.38
CA GLY A 212 19.37 8.96 -2.63
C GLY A 212 18.38 9.18 -1.48
N GLU A 213 17.81 8.11 -0.91
CA GLU A 213 16.97 8.18 0.29
C GLU A 213 17.81 8.23 1.56
N THR A 214 18.99 7.62 1.50
CA THR A 214 19.95 7.57 2.61
C THR A 214 21.33 8.04 2.14
N ALA A 215 22.18 8.45 3.07
CA ALA A 215 23.55 8.89 2.78
C ALA A 215 24.42 7.80 2.13
N ASP A 216 24.06 6.52 2.34
CA ASP A 216 24.81 5.37 1.87
C ASP A 216 24.31 4.81 0.53
N ASP A 217 23.30 5.41 -0.11
CA ASP A 217 22.71 4.88 -1.36
C ASP A 217 23.64 4.98 -2.56
N ASN A 218 24.67 5.80 -2.48
CA ASN A 218 25.76 5.83 -3.44
C ASN A 218 26.86 4.79 -3.16
N ARG A 219 26.74 4.01 -2.12
CA ARG A 219 27.68 2.95 -1.75
C ARG A 219 27.16 1.61 -2.25
N TRP A 220 27.63 1.24 -3.43
CA TRP A 220 27.17 0.06 -4.14
C TRP A 220 27.98 -1.19 -3.78
N HIS A 221 27.26 -2.29 -3.55
CA HIS A 221 27.83 -3.59 -3.18
C HIS A 221 27.54 -4.61 -4.28
N PHE A 222 28.59 -5.26 -4.76
CA PHE A 222 28.51 -6.28 -5.79
C PHE A 222 29.08 -7.58 -5.27
N ARG A 223 28.47 -8.70 -5.65
CA ARG A 223 28.93 -10.04 -5.34
C ARG A 223 28.98 -10.91 -6.58
N ARG A 224 30.06 -11.69 -6.72
CA ARG A 224 30.22 -12.71 -7.74
C ARG A 224 30.88 -13.93 -7.10
N ALA A 225 30.12 -15.00 -6.90
CA ALA A 225 30.55 -16.18 -6.12
C ALA A 225 31.05 -15.78 -4.72
N THR A 226 32.34 -15.91 -4.46
CA THR A 226 33.00 -15.54 -3.19
C THR A 226 33.61 -14.13 -3.20
N GLU A 227 33.67 -13.50 -4.35
CA GLU A 227 34.23 -12.16 -4.52
C GLU A 227 33.17 -11.11 -4.19
N THR A 228 33.55 -10.11 -3.40
CA THR A 228 32.71 -8.95 -3.09
C THR A 228 33.46 -7.67 -3.40
N GLN A 229 32.81 -6.73 -4.04
CA GLN A 229 33.33 -5.39 -4.29
C GLN A 229 32.36 -4.35 -3.75
N THR A 230 32.91 -3.36 -3.06
CA THR A 230 32.15 -2.21 -2.57
C THR A 230 32.80 -0.96 -3.08
N LEU A 231 32.03 -0.08 -3.67
CA LEU A 231 32.53 1.19 -4.18
C LEU A 231 31.52 2.32 -3.93
N GLU A 232 32.04 3.53 -3.86
CA GLU A 232 31.24 4.75 -3.83
C GLU A 232 31.10 5.28 -5.24
N VAL A 233 29.86 5.35 -5.72
CA VAL A 233 29.54 5.89 -7.05
C VAL A 233 29.20 7.37 -6.96
N ARG A 234 29.29 8.06 -8.12
CA ARG A 234 28.96 9.47 -8.26
C ARG A 234 27.99 9.67 -9.42
N GLY A 235 27.17 10.68 -9.33
CA GLY A 235 26.28 11.07 -10.40
C GLY A 235 25.62 12.41 -10.12
N ARG A 236 25.32 13.16 -11.17
CA ARG A 236 24.69 14.49 -11.06
C ARG A 236 23.18 14.44 -10.91
N TYR A 237 22.58 13.26 -11.12
CA TYR A 237 21.13 13.06 -10.98
C TYR A 237 20.85 11.94 -10.01
N ILE A 238 20.18 12.28 -8.93
CA ILE A 238 19.81 11.39 -7.82
C ILE A 238 18.29 11.41 -7.71
N ALA A 239 17.66 10.24 -7.77
CA ALA A 239 16.19 10.15 -7.71
C ALA A 239 15.73 8.87 -7.03
N ASN A 240 14.86 9.00 -6.02
CA ASN A 240 14.30 7.87 -5.30
C ASN A 240 13.20 7.13 -6.07
N HIS A 241 12.80 7.58 -7.24
CA HIS A 241 11.80 6.94 -8.09
C HIS A 241 12.45 6.15 -9.24
N ALA A 242 12.20 4.84 -9.32
CA ALA A 242 12.82 3.96 -10.32
C ALA A 242 12.49 4.38 -11.78
N GLY A 243 11.25 4.81 -12.05
CA GLY A 243 10.87 5.32 -13.38
C GLY A 243 11.65 6.56 -13.80
N ALA A 244 11.93 7.48 -12.88
CA ALA A 244 12.74 8.66 -13.18
C ALA A 244 14.20 8.29 -13.52
N ARG A 245 14.78 7.30 -12.81
CA ARG A 245 16.12 6.78 -13.13
C ARG A 245 16.14 6.04 -14.46
N LEU A 246 15.08 5.26 -14.76
CA LEU A 246 14.91 4.60 -16.07
C LEU A 246 14.89 5.63 -17.21
N GLU A 247 14.04 6.64 -17.10
CA GLU A 247 13.92 7.70 -18.09
C GLU A 247 15.25 8.45 -18.29
N ALA A 248 15.96 8.73 -17.20
CA ALA A 248 17.28 9.38 -17.25
C ALA A 248 18.33 8.49 -17.94
N ALA A 249 18.33 7.19 -17.68
CA ALA A 249 19.24 6.25 -18.34
C ALA A 249 18.93 6.13 -19.85
N LEU A 250 17.66 6.15 -20.24
CA LEU A 250 17.23 6.16 -21.65
C LEU A 250 17.60 7.45 -22.37
N GLN A 251 17.85 8.55 -21.64
CA GLN A 251 18.31 9.84 -22.16
C GLN A 251 19.83 10.02 -21.99
N ASP A 252 20.59 8.96 -21.93
CA ASP A 252 22.05 8.93 -21.90
C ASP A 252 22.71 9.66 -20.71
N LEU A 253 21.97 9.82 -19.59
CA LEU A 253 22.50 10.54 -18.43
C LEU A 253 23.51 9.73 -17.62
N GLY A 254 23.51 8.41 -17.74
CA GLY A 254 24.41 7.58 -16.95
C GLY A 254 23.95 6.12 -16.80
N ILE A 255 24.62 5.41 -15.91
CA ILE A 255 24.34 4.04 -15.54
C ILE A 255 23.36 4.03 -14.37
N ALA A 256 22.20 3.39 -14.54
CA ALA A 256 21.17 3.28 -13.51
C ALA A 256 21.15 1.92 -12.86
N ILE A 257 20.93 1.89 -11.55
CA ILE A 257 20.49 0.69 -10.87
C ILE A 257 18.95 0.68 -10.82
N LEU A 258 18.35 -0.34 -11.41
CA LEU A 258 16.91 -0.45 -11.64
C LEU A 258 16.39 -1.81 -11.16
N PRO A 259 15.18 -1.88 -10.58
CA PRO A 259 14.52 -3.17 -10.40
C PRO A 259 14.17 -3.77 -11.77
N ASP A 260 14.27 -5.09 -11.89
CA ASP A 260 14.02 -5.86 -13.13
C ASP A 260 12.68 -5.52 -13.77
N PHE A 261 11.60 -5.47 -12.99
CA PHE A 261 10.26 -5.15 -13.48
C PHE A 261 10.14 -3.75 -14.10
N ALA A 262 11.03 -2.82 -13.77
CA ALA A 262 11.04 -1.49 -14.36
C ALA A 262 11.92 -1.42 -15.62
N ALA A 263 12.92 -2.30 -15.75
CA ALA A 263 13.91 -2.26 -16.83
C ALA A 263 13.55 -3.19 -18.01
N VAL A 264 12.73 -4.23 -17.79
CA VAL A 264 12.49 -5.31 -18.74
C VAL A 264 12.06 -4.81 -20.13
N GLU A 265 11.09 -3.93 -20.20
CA GLU A 265 10.59 -3.38 -21.47
C GLU A 265 11.67 -2.64 -22.25
N ALA A 266 12.45 -1.78 -21.57
CA ALA A 266 13.54 -1.03 -22.19
C ALA A 266 14.70 -1.92 -22.64
N LEU A 267 14.96 -3.02 -21.93
CA LEU A 267 15.96 -4.02 -22.31
C LEU A 267 15.50 -4.82 -23.54
N GLU A 268 14.24 -5.26 -23.59
CA GLU A 268 13.67 -5.99 -24.73
C GLU A 268 13.62 -5.13 -26.00
N GLN A 269 13.34 -3.84 -25.85
CA GLN A 269 13.32 -2.88 -26.96
C GLN A 269 14.72 -2.41 -27.37
N GLY A 270 15.77 -2.81 -26.67
CA GLY A 270 17.15 -2.39 -26.94
C GLY A 270 17.47 -0.93 -26.58
N GLY A 271 16.56 -0.24 -25.86
CA GLY A 271 16.80 1.11 -25.33
C GLY A 271 17.80 1.12 -24.18
N LEU A 272 17.92 0.03 -23.44
CA LEU A 272 18.94 -0.19 -22.42
C LEU A 272 19.71 -1.49 -22.69
N VAL A 273 20.93 -1.54 -22.14
CA VAL A 273 21.78 -2.75 -22.08
C VAL A 273 22.06 -3.05 -20.61
N GLN A 274 21.91 -4.31 -20.22
CA GLN A 274 22.31 -4.76 -18.90
C GLN A 274 23.83 -4.89 -18.81
N LEU A 275 24.38 -4.41 -17.71
CA LEU A 275 25.82 -4.37 -17.45
C LEU A 275 26.17 -5.29 -16.30
N LEU A 276 27.42 -5.74 -16.25
CA LEU A 276 27.99 -6.57 -15.17
C LEU A 276 27.11 -7.78 -14.82
N VAL A 277 26.63 -8.49 -15.84
CA VAL A 277 25.65 -9.60 -15.70
C VAL A 277 26.09 -10.74 -14.77
N ASP A 278 27.42 -10.92 -14.61
CA ASP A 278 28.01 -11.92 -13.71
C ASP A 278 28.09 -11.45 -12.24
N TRP A 279 27.71 -10.20 -11.99
CA TRP A 279 27.72 -9.58 -10.67
C TRP A 279 26.31 -9.37 -10.15
N GLU A 280 26.04 -9.88 -8.96
CA GLU A 280 24.81 -9.60 -8.24
C GLU A 280 24.97 -8.28 -7.47
N PHE A 281 24.03 -7.36 -7.68
CA PHE A 281 23.96 -6.13 -6.90
C PHE A 281 23.20 -6.38 -5.60
N GLU A 282 23.81 -6.05 -4.48
CA GLU A 282 23.19 -6.15 -3.16
C GLU A 282 22.59 -4.79 -2.77
N ALA A 283 21.30 -4.61 -3.05
CA ALA A 283 20.55 -3.42 -2.64
C ALA A 283 20.44 -3.35 -1.11
N ARG A 284 20.39 -2.15 -0.53
CA ARG A 284 20.11 -1.94 0.90
C ARG A 284 18.64 -1.66 1.18
N SER A 285 17.99 -0.94 0.29
CA SER A 285 16.56 -0.61 0.35
C SER A 285 15.78 -1.46 -0.64
N TYR A 286 14.50 -1.69 -0.35
CA TYR A 286 13.60 -2.52 -1.19
C TYR A 286 14.16 -3.91 -1.47
N MET A 287 14.71 -4.54 -0.43
CA MET A 287 15.34 -5.84 -0.52
C MET A 287 14.42 -6.96 -0.12
N GLY A 288 14.56 -8.10 -0.79
CA GLY A 288 13.88 -9.33 -0.45
C GLY A 288 12.67 -9.62 -1.33
N PRO A 289 11.89 -10.62 -0.92
CA PRO A 289 10.69 -11.02 -1.62
C PRO A 289 9.62 -9.92 -1.65
N VAL A 290 8.80 -9.97 -2.69
CA VAL A 290 7.55 -9.21 -2.76
C VAL A 290 6.50 -9.95 -1.96
N TRP A 291 5.96 -9.28 -0.96
CA TRP A 291 4.91 -9.82 -0.11
C TRP A 291 3.59 -9.10 -0.35
N LEU A 292 2.54 -9.88 -0.50
CA LEU A 292 1.16 -9.44 -0.40
C LEU A 292 0.72 -9.65 1.05
N LEU A 293 0.38 -8.55 1.72
CA LEU A 293 0.07 -8.51 3.15
C LEU A 293 -1.39 -8.08 3.33
N TYR A 294 -2.09 -8.71 4.27
CA TYR A 294 -3.46 -8.37 4.62
C TYR A 294 -3.76 -8.72 6.08
N PRO A 295 -4.77 -8.10 6.71
CA PRO A 295 -5.17 -8.47 8.08
C PRO A 295 -5.55 -9.95 8.15
N PRO A 296 -5.03 -10.70 9.16
CA PRO A 296 -5.40 -12.09 9.35
C PRO A 296 -6.87 -12.15 9.81
N ASN A 297 -7.76 -12.39 8.89
CA ASN A 297 -9.18 -12.57 9.18
C ASN A 297 -9.57 -14.01 8.90
N ARG A 298 -10.23 -14.66 9.87
CA ARG A 298 -10.79 -16.00 9.70
C ARG A 298 -11.76 -16.04 8.50
N PHE A 299 -12.35 -14.90 8.16
CA PHE A 299 -13.34 -14.72 7.12
C PHE A 299 -12.92 -13.58 6.17
N LEU A 300 -11.98 -13.88 5.28
CA LEU A 300 -11.53 -12.92 4.26
C LEU A 300 -12.67 -12.64 3.27
N PRO A 301 -13.07 -11.38 3.02
CA PRO A 301 -14.11 -11.04 2.05
C PRO A 301 -13.83 -11.63 0.66
N SER A 302 -14.88 -12.12 -0.04
CA SER A 302 -14.73 -12.79 -1.34
C SER A 302 -14.00 -11.94 -2.38
N LYS A 303 -14.27 -10.63 -2.43
CA LYS A 303 -13.58 -9.67 -3.31
C LYS A 303 -12.08 -9.55 -3.03
N VAL A 304 -11.69 -9.57 -1.74
CA VAL A 304 -10.28 -9.50 -1.32
C VAL A 304 -9.57 -10.79 -1.68
N ARG A 305 -10.18 -11.94 -1.38
CA ARG A 305 -9.65 -13.26 -1.76
C ARG A 305 -9.48 -13.37 -3.26
N ALA A 306 -10.49 -12.97 -4.04
CA ALA A 306 -10.43 -13.01 -5.50
C ALA A 306 -9.25 -12.19 -6.06
N LEU A 307 -9.00 -10.98 -5.53
CA LEU A 307 -7.86 -10.16 -5.95
C LEU A 307 -6.53 -10.80 -5.54
N ILE A 308 -6.42 -11.35 -4.31
CA ILE A 308 -5.22 -12.04 -3.83
C ILE A 308 -4.89 -13.24 -4.74
N ASP A 309 -5.89 -14.07 -5.06
CA ASP A 309 -5.71 -15.28 -5.87
C ASP A 309 -5.38 -14.91 -7.32
N TYR A 310 -6.02 -13.88 -7.86
CA TYR A 310 -5.73 -13.37 -9.20
C TYR A 310 -4.29 -12.84 -9.30
N LEU A 311 -3.86 -11.98 -8.39
CA LEU A 311 -2.50 -11.47 -8.39
C LEU A 311 -1.47 -12.59 -8.20
N ALA A 312 -1.73 -13.52 -7.30
CA ALA A 312 -0.80 -14.62 -7.07
C ALA A 312 -0.70 -15.56 -8.28
N SER A 313 -1.78 -15.81 -9.02
CA SER A 313 -1.73 -16.65 -10.23
C SER A 313 -0.97 -16.00 -11.39
N HIS A 314 -0.84 -14.65 -11.39
CA HIS A 314 -0.14 -13.92 -12.46
C HIS A 314 1.28 -13.48 -12.08
N LEU A 315 1.64 -13.56 -10.79
CA LEU A 315 2.91 -13.07 -10.27
C LEU A 315 3.75 -14.18 -9.60
N HIS A 316 3.42 -15.46 -9.84
CA HIS A 316 4.30 -16.54 -9.38
C HIS A 316 5.63 -16.45 -10.13
N ASP A 317 6.74 -16.48 -9.37
CA ASP A 317 8.07 -16.68 -9.93
C ASP A 317 8.09 -17.96 -10.75
N SER A 318 8.42 -17.84 -12.03
CA SER A 318 8.82 -18.98 -12.90
C SER A 318 10.15 -19.62 -12.44
N ALA A 319 10.62 -19.36 -11.22
CA ALA A 319 11.93 -19.72 -10.71
C ALA A 319 11.90 -20.87 -9.67
N ASP A 320 10.74 -21.47 -9.42
CA ASP A 320 10.60 -22.66 -8.55
C ASP A 320 10.25 -23.95 -9.35
N ASP A 321 10.55 -24.00 -10.68
CA ASP A 321 10.59 -25.24 -11.48
C ASP A 321 12.02 -25.69 -11.74
#